data_876badf697ab29b9ab97b81e4425c965
#
_entry.id   876badf697ab29b9ab97b81e4425c965
#
_cell.length_a   1.000
_cell.length_b   1.000
_cell.length_c   1.000
_cell.angle_alpha   90.00
_cell.angle_beta   90.00
_cell.angle_gamma   90.00
#
_symmetry.space_group_name_H-M   'P 1'
#
loop_
_entity.id
_entity.type
_entity.pdbx_description
1 polymer ?
#
loop_
_entity_poly.entity_id
_entity_poly.type
_entity_poly.pdbx_seq_one_letter_code
_entity_poly.pdbx_strand_id
1 'polypeptide(L)'
;DDCHRITATGENSFQYVFKKVKNLQNTYQEYFEKYISFNSVIHSRSNVGRIVDFFEREFSKAPMFSELSRENVINPELFNKMFLNVQATIIKSGRQDFIDKKLMYVSPNISALTAYLHRYTNETFKDYRTMFYGTQRYSLIPTGTCIPFNRKFLITTNGKIMVCEHIDHKFAVGKVDQNGVHLDLGEIANKYNEQYYNRIVHLCNKCYAQGTCSQCIFQTDIDKTPVRCKNFNTYSDFARHLAANLTYLEQNRWAYKRVMEEITLF
;
A
#
# COMPACT_ATOMS: atom_id res chain seq x y z
N ASP A 1 8.56 16.02 14.34
CA ASP A 1 8.21 15.33 15.57
C ASP A 1 9.35 14.47 16.08
N ASP A 2 10.26 15.14 16.78
CA ASP A 2 11.55 14.61 17.19
C ASP A 2 11.52 13.63 18.38
N CYS A 3 10.33 13.48 18.98
CA CYS A 3 10.20 12.70 20.22
C CYS A 3 10.08 11.19 20.03
N HIS A 4 9.99 10.69 18.79
CA HIS A 4 9.73 9.27 18.53
C HIS A 4 10.93 8.50 17.97
N ARG A 5 11.94 9.19 17.46
CA ARG A 5 13.17 8.58 16.94
C ARG A 5 14.39 9.32 17.43
N ILE A 6 15.17 8.63 18.23
CA ILE A 6 16.48 9.08 18.69
C ILE A 6 17.57 8.23 18.04
N THR A 7 18.75 8.81 17.87
CA THR A 7 19.96 8.07 17.49
C THR A 7 20.41 7.17 18.63
N ALA A 8 21.36 6.27 18.37
CA ALA A 8 21.98 5.44 19.40
C ALA A 8 22.66 6.30 20.50
N THR A 9 23.04 7.53 20.17
CA THR A 9 23.63 8.52 21.09
C THR A 9 22.60 9.39 21.82
N GLY A 10 21.29 9.15 21.61
CA GLY A 10 20.21 9.91 22.24
C GLY A 10 19.89 11.24 21.56
N GLU A 11 20.53 11.56 20.44
CA GLU A 11 20.30 12.79 19.70
C GLU A 11 19.05 12.69 18.82
N ASN A 12 18.51 13.84 18.43
CA ASN A 12 17.40 13.96 17.52
C ASN A 12 17.73 13.45 16.11
N SER A 13 17.14 12.34 15.72
CA SER A 13 17.40 11.74 14.42
C SER A 13 16.81 12.54 13.23
N PHE A 14 15.79 13.36 13.47
CA PHE A 14 15.15 14.14 12.40
C PHE A 14 16.11 15.16 11.79
N GLN A 15 16.79 15.95 12.61
CA GLN A 15 17.72 16.97 12.13
C GLN A 15 18.86 16.35 11.30
N TYR A 16 19.36 15.20 11.74
CA TYR A 16 20.38 14.47 11.00
C TYR A 16 19.88 14.02 9.62
N VAL A 17 18.70 13.38 9.58
CA VAL A 17 18.08 12.92 8.32
C VAL A 17 17.75 14.10 7.42
N PHE A 18 17.12 15.13 7.96
CA PHE A 18 16.77 16.35 7.23
C PHE A 18 17.98 16.98 6.54
N LYS A 19 19.08 17.17 7.26
CA LYS A 19 20.33 17.70 6.69
C LYS A 19 20.87 16.82 5.55
N LYS A 20 20.82 15.50 5.69
CA LYS A 20 21.25 14.57 4.62
C LYS A 20 20.37 14.65 3.39
N VAL A 21 19.05 14.73 3.57
CA VAL A 21 18.08 14.86 2.48
C VAL A 21 18.26 16.21 1.77
N LYS A 22 18.45 17.31 2.50
CA LYS A 22 18.74 18.62 1.91
C LYS A 22 20.05 18.62 1.11
N ASN A 23 21.08 17.98 1.62
CA ASN A 23 22.34 17.84 0.90
C ASN A 23 22.15 17.04 -0.41
N LEU A 24 21.37 15.94 -0.37
CA LEU A 24 21.03 15.16 -1.56
C LEU A 24 20.25 16.01 -2.58
N GLN A 25 19.25 16.78 -2.13
CA GLN A 25 18.49 17.70 -2.96
C GLN A 25 19.38 18.72 -3.68
N ASN A 26 20.31 19.34 -2.92
CA ASN A 26 21.19 20.38 -3.44
C ASN A 26 22.27 19.84 -4.38
N THR A 27 22.79 18.63 -4.11
CA THR A 27 23.90 18.05 -4.87
C THR A 27 23.42 17.32 -6.13
N TYR A 28 22.25 16.69 -6.06
CA TYR A 28 21.71 15.83 -7.13
C TYR A 28 20.24 16.15 -7.42
N GLN A 29 19.98 17.39 -7.81
CA GLN A 29 18.62 17.93 -7.96
C GLN A 29 17.75 17.09 -8.90
N GLU A 30 18.24 16.78 -10.10
CA GLU A 30 17.49 15.99 -11.08
C GLU A 30 17.15 14.58 -10.56
N TYR A 31 18.12 13.94 -9.93
CA TYR A 31 17.91 12.64 -9.29
C TYR A 31 16.89 12.74 -8.16
N PHE A 32 16.99 13.78 -7.33
CA PHE A 32 16.08 14.03 -6.23
C PHE A 32 14.64 14.21 -6.72
N GLU A 33 14.44 15.02 -7.77
CA GLU A 33 13.12 15.25 -8.33
C GLU A 33 12.49 14.00 -8.91
N LYS A 34 13.28 13.19 -9.61
CA LYS A 34 12.78 12.01 -10.33
C LYS A 34 12.60 10.78 -9.45
N TYR A 35 13.48 10.55 -8.49
CA TYR A 35 13.56 9.27 -7.79
C TYR A 35 13.31 9.33 -6.29
N ILE A 36 13.28 10.51 -5.68
CA ILE A 36 13.04 10.61 -4.24
C ILE A 36 11.58 10.91 -3.96
N SER A 37 10.95 10.08 -3.16
CA SER A 37 9.61 10.28 -2.62
C SER A 37 9.64 10.16 -1.09
N PHE A 38 8.62 10.72 -0.45
CA PHE A 38 8.51 10.73 1.01
C PHE A 38 7.29 9.91 1.43
N ASN A 39 7.45 9.17 2.53
CA ASN A 39 6.34 8.51 3.19
C ASN A 39 6.24 8.99 4.63
N SER A 40 5.08 9.50 5.02
CA SER A 40 4.80 9.95 6.36
C SER A 40 3.86 8.96 7.05
N VAL A 41 4.37 8.27 8.07
CA VAL A 41 3.54 7.40 8.91
C VAL A 41 2.78 8.26 9.89
N ILE A 42 1.44 8.23 9.82
CA ILE A 42 0.59 9.04 10.69
C ILE A 42 0.21 8.29 11.98
N HIS A 43 0.08 9.05 13.05
CA HIS A 43 -0.33 8.59 14.37
C HIS A 43 -1.14 9.67 15.09
N SER A 44 -1.64 9.42 16.31
CA SER A 44 -2.58 10.29 17.04
C SER A 44 -2.10 11.74 17.23
N ARG A 45 -0.80 12.02 17.14
CA ARG A 45 -0.23 13.38 17.24
C ARG A 45 0.03 14.03 15.88
N SER A 46 -0.21 13.32 14.77
CA SER A 46 0.06 13.84 13.44
C SER A 46 -1.01 14.84 13.01
N ASN A 47 -0.58 15.88 12.31
CA ASN A 47 -1.45 16.84 11.64
C ASN A 47 -1.13 16.82 10.15
N VAL A 48 -2.04 16.29 9.36
CA VAL A 48 -1.88 16.12 7.90
C VAL A 48 -1.56 17.45 7.22
N GLY A 49 -2.24 18.53 7.58
CA GLY A 49 -1.99 19.85 6.99
C GLY A 49 -0.56 20.32 7.21
N ARG A 50 -0.08 20.28 8.45
CA ARG A 50 1.30 20.67 8.78
C ARG A 50 2.34 19.78 8.09
N ILE A 51 2.05 18.50 7.95
CA ILE A 51 2.96 17.56 7.25
C ILE A 51 3.04 17.93 5.77
N VAL A 52 1.90 18.15 5.11
CA VAL A 52 1.87 18.57 3.70
C VAL A 52 2.62 19.90 3.53
N ASP A 53 2.28 20.91 4.33
CA ASP A 53 2.90 22.24 4.27
C ASP A 53 4.42 22.17 4.47
N PHE A 54 4.89 21.28 5.36
CA PHE A 54 6.32 21.06 5.57
C PHE A 54 7.01 20.50 4.32
N PHE A 55 6.48 19.40 3.75
CA PHE A 55 7.12 18.77 2.61
C PHE A 55 7.04 19.62 1.34
N GLU A 56 5.93 20.32 1.12
CA GLU A 56 5.81 21.28 0.01
C GLU A 56 6.81 22.42 0.14
N ARG A 57 6.91 23.03 1.31
CA ARG A 57 7.85 24.14 1.55
C ARG A 57 9.30 23.71 1.43
N GLU A 58 9.66 22.57 2.02
CA GLU A 58 11.07 22.17 2.10
C GLU A 58 11.56 21.44 0.85
N PHE A 59 10.70 20.73 0.14
CA PHE A 59 11.10 19.81 -0.92
C PHE A 59 10.32 19.98 -2.22
N SER A 60 9.30 20.84 -2.27
CA SER A 60 8.36 20.97 -3.39
C SER A 60 7.70 19.65 -3.78
N LYS A 61 7.52 18.77 -2.80
CA LYS A 61 6.96 17.43 -2.96
C LYS A 61 5.89 17.16 -1.90
N ALA A 62 4.85 16.45 -2.29
CA ALA A 62 3.88 15.95 -1.32
C ALA A 62 4.30 14.56 -0.80
N PRO A 63 4.14 14.28 0.50
CA PRO A 63 4.39 12.96 1.04
C PRO A 63 3.23 12.02 0.74
N MET A 64 3.53 10.73 0.58
CA MET A 64 2.53 9.68 0.76
C MET A 64 2.22 9.53 2.26
N PHE A 65 1.02 9.03 2.57
CA PHE A 65 0.63 8.74 3.95
C PHE A 65 0.46 7.24 4.14
N SER A 66 0.96 6.74 5.27
CA SER A 66 0.72 5.37 5.69
C SER A 66 0.28 5.30 7.16
N GLU A 67 -0.36 4.20 7.50
CA GLU A 67 -0.78 3.89 8.86
C GLU A 67 0.34 3.21 9.64
N LEU A 68 0.25 3.21 10.96
CA LEU A 68 1.08 2.36 11.79
C LEU A 68 0.82 0.88 11.43
N SER A 69 1.89 0.09 11.32
CA SER A 69 1.77 -1.34 11.09
C SER A 69 1.04 -2.02 12.24
N ARG A 70 0.12 -2.92 11.91
CA ARG A 70 -0.61 -3.75 12.88
C ARG A 70 0.11 -5.07 13.18
N GLU A 71 1.19 -5.33 12.47
CA GLU A 71 1.96 -6.55 12.64
C GLU A 71 2.95 -6.43 13.80
N ASN A 72 3.12 -7.49 14.55
CA ASN A 72 4.07 -7.60 15.67
C ASN A 72 3.91 -6.50 16.74
N VAL A 73 2.68 -6.09 17.02
CA VAL A 73 2.39 -5.09 18.05
C VAL A 73 2.66 -5.66 19.43
N ILE A 74 3.68 -5.13 20.11
CA ILE A 74 4.09 -5.57 21.45
C ILE A 74 3.13 -5.03 22.52
N ASN A 75 2.66 -3.81 22.37
CA ASN A 75 1.74 -3.17 23.30
C ASN A 75 0.45 -2.73 22.58
N PRO A 76 -0.61 -3.56 22.58
CA PRO A 76 -1.87 -3.26 21.91
C PRO A 76 -2.59 -2.02 22.44
N GLU A 77 -2.51 -1.72 23.73
CA GLU A 77 -3.17 -0.55 24.31
C GLU A 77 -2.52 0.75 23.80
N LEU A 78 -1.20 0.82 23.82
CA LEU A 78 -0.46 1.96 23.29
C LEU A 78 -0.69 2.09 21.79
N PHE A 79 -0.68 0.98 21.05
CA PHE A 79 -0.96 0.96 19.62
C PHE A 79 -2.34 1.57 19.33
N ASN A 80 -3.39 1.13 20.03
CA ASN A 80 -4.75 1.63 19.81
C ASN A 80 -4.90 3.12 20.13
N LYS A 81 -4.14 3.63 21.11
CA LYS A 81 -4.10 5.08 21.41
C LYS A 81 -3.39 5.89 20.33
N MET A 82 -2.43 5.29 19.64
CA MET A 82 -1.61 5.97 18.63
C MET A 82 -2.13 5.77 17.20
N PHE A 83 -2.86 4.71 16.94
CA PHE A 83 -3.33 4.36 15.61
C PHE A 83 -4.33 5.39 15.07
N LEU A 84 -4.09 5.85 13.84
CA LEU A 84 -5.04 6.65 13.06
C LEU A 84 -5.24 6.02 11.69
N ASN A 85 -6.50 5.95 11.28
CA ASN A 85 -6.84 5.63 9.90
C ASN A 85 -6.53 6.83 9.00
N VAL A 86 -5.76 6.60 7.93
CA VAL A 86 -5.32 7.66 7.00
C VAL A 86 -6.51 8.41 6.42
N GLN A 87 -7.49 7.69 5.90
CA GLN A 87 -8.66 8.29 5.25
C GLN A 87 -9.47 9.17 6.23
N ALA A 88 -9.78 8.62 7.41
CA ALA A 88 -10.51 9.38 8.44
C ALA A 88 -9.74 10.62 8.90
N THR A 89 -8.42 10.56 8.95
CA THR A 89 -7.56 11.68 9.35
C THR A 89 -7.53 12.78 8.29
N ILE A 90 -7.48 12.42 7.01
CA ILE A 90 -7.56 13.35 5.89
C ILE A 90 -8.91 14.07 5.89
N ILE A 91 -10.01 13.34 6.04
CA ILE A 91 -11.37 13.93 6.10
C ILE A 91 -11.46 14.93 7.26
N LYS A 92 -11.01 14.54 8.46
CA LYS A 92 -11.03 15.40 9.64
C LYS A 92 -10.13 16.63 9.53
N SER A 93 -9.13 16.60 8.66
CA SER A 93 -8.24 17.75 8.45
C SER A 93 -8.92 18.93 7.74
N GLY A 94 -10.08 18.71 7.12
CA GLY A 94 -10.77 19.71 6.28
C GLY A 94 -10.06 20.01 4.95
N ARG A 95 -9.00 19.27 4.62
CA ARG A 95 -8.19 19.49 3.41
C ARG A 95 -8.52 18.50 2.30
N GLN A 96 -9.63 17.79 2.37
CA GLN A 96 -10.02 16.76 1.44
C GLN A 96 -10.02 17.27 -0.03
N ASP A 97 -10.67 18.40 -0.27
CA ASP A 97 -10.75 18.98 -1.63
C ASP A 97 -9.37 19.36 -2.20
N PHE A 98 -8.51 19.92 -1.36
CA PHE A 98 -7.13 20.23 -1.78
C PHE A 98 -6.35 18.94 -2.09
N ILE A 99 -6.46 17.92 -1.24
CA ILE A 99 -5.77 16.63 -1.43
C ILE A 99 -6.28 15.96 -2.70
N ASP A 100 -7.59 15.93 -2.91
CA ASP A 100 -8.17 15.33 -4.10
C ASP A 100 -7.74 16.02 -5.40
N LYS A 101 -7.67 17.36 -5.40
CA LYS A 101 -7.33 18.13 -6.59
C LYS A 101 -5.84 18.31 -6.84
N LYS A 102 -5.04 18.43 -5.81
CA LYS A 102 -3.60 18.76 -5.91
C LYS A 102 -2.68 17.59 -5.64
N LEU A 103 -3.13 16.64 -4.83
CA LEU A 103 -2.34 15.50 -4.37
C LEU A 103 -3.05 14.18 -4.72
N MET A 104 -3.51 14.05 -5.97
CA MET A 104 -4.36 12.93 -6.43
C MET A 104 -3.80 11.56 -6.06
N TYR A 105 -2.50 11.37 -6.14
CA TYR A 105 -1.84 10.09 -5.87
C TYR A 105 -1.82 9.69 -4.38
N VAL A 106 -2.11 10.63 -3.46
CA VAL A 106 -2.27 10.32 -2.03
C VAL A 106 -3.73 10.38 -1.57
N SER A 107 -4.65 10.80 -2.46
CA SER A 107 -6.07 10.90 -2.15
C SER A 107 -6.71 9.52 -2.06
N PRO A 108 -7.34 9.16 -0.92
CA PRO A 108 -8.12 7.94 -0.82
C PRO A 108 -9.32 7.89 -1.79
N ASN A 109 -9.98 9.02 -2.02
CA ASN A 109 -11.12 9.11 -2.95
C ASN A 109 -10.67 8.89 -4.38
N ILE A 110 -9.60 9.55 -4.81
CA ILE A 110 -9.05 9.36 -6.16
C ILE A 110 -8.51 7.94 -6.34
N SER A 111 -7.86 7.38 -5.33
CA SER A 111 -7.41 5.98 -5.38
C SER A 111 -8.56 5.00 -5.54
N ALA A 112 -9.66 5.17 -4.79
CA ALA A 112 -10.86 4.36 -4.91
C ALA A 112 -11.52 4.53 -6.29
N LEU A 113 -11.63 5.78 -6.76
CA LEU A 113 -12.17 6.11 -8.08
C LEU A 113 -11.30 5.54 -9.20
N THR A 114 -9.99 5.62 -9.10
CA THR A 114 -9.05 5.03 -10.06
C THR A 114 -9.24 3.51 -10.14
N ALA A 115 -9.33 2.84 -8.99
CA ALA A 115 -9.61 1.41 -8.96
C ALA A 115 -10.96 1.08 -9.60
N TYR A 116 -11.99 1.89 -9.35
CA TYR A 116 -13.31 1.74 -9.97
C TYR A 116 -13.21 1.89 -11.48
N LEU A 117 -12.68 3.00 -11.99
CA LEU A 117 -12.65 3.28 -13.42
C LEU A 117 -11.75 2.32 -14.20
N HIS A 118 -10.55 2.04 -13.73
CA HIS A 118 -9.57 1.25 -14.48
C HIS A 118 -9.70 -0.27 -14.29
N ARG A 119 -10.27 -0.73 -13.19
CA ARG A 119 -10.32 -2.15 -12.88
C ARG A 119 -11.70 -2.76 -12.99
N TYR A 120 -12.75 -2.05 -12.53
CA TYR A 120 -14.10 -2.59 -12.54
C TYR A 120 -14.81 -2.41 -13.87
N THR A 121 -14.65 -1.25 -14.53
CA THR A 121 -15.34 -1.02 -15.79
C THR A 121 -14.78 -1.87 -16.93
N ASN A 122 -13.48 -2.20 -16.82
CA ASN A 122 -12.76 -2.97 -17.83
C ASN A 122 -12.80 -2.34 -19.25
N GLU A 123 -13.14 -1.06 -19.33
CA GLU A 123 -13.34 -0.31 -20.56
C GLU A 123 -12.21 0.68 -20.83
N THR A 124 -11.20 0.73 -19.93
CA THR A 124 -10.02 1.58 -20.10
C THR A 124 -8.92 0.79 -20.75
N PHE A 125 -8.53 1.20 -21.92
CA PHE A 125 -7.50 0.57 -22.72
C PHE A 125 -6.28 1.50 -22.80
N LYS A 126 -5.11 0.96 -22.52
CA LYS A 126 -3.85 1.69 -22.57
C LYS A 126 -3.55 2.22 -23.99
N ASP A 127 -3.91 1.44 -24.98
CA ASP A 127 -3.66 1.70 -26.39
C ASP A 127 -4.67 0.95 -27.26
N TYR A 128 -4.63 1.22 -28.56
CA TYR A 128 -5.52 0.62 -29.55
C TYR A 128 -5.39 -0.91 -29.62
N ARG A 129 -4.20 -1.43 -29.43
CA ARG A 129 -3.93 -2.88 -29.42
C ARG A 129 -4.61 -3.56 -28.23
N THR A 130 -4.49 -2.97 -27.04
CA THR A 130 -5.13 -3.47 -25.82
C THR A 130 -6.65 -3.49 -25.96
N MET A 131 -7.22 -2.51 -26.64
CA MET A 131 -8.67 -2.46 -26.94
C MET A 131 -9.13 -3.67 -27.76
N PHE A 132 -8.36 -4.09 -28.77
CA PHE A 132 -8.73 -5.21 -29.64
C PHE A 132 -8.44 -6.58 -29.04
N TYR A 133 -7.30 -6.73 -28.37
CA TYR A 133 -6.86 -8.03 -27.86
C TYR A 133 -7.28 -8.27 -26.42
N GLY A 134 -7.84 -7.26 -25.78
CA GLY A 134 -8.23 -7.31 -24.37
C GLY A 134 -7.03 -7.40 -23.42
N THR A 135 -7.27 -7.21 -22.18
CA THR A 135 -6.35 -7.60 -21.12
C THR A 135 -6.68 -9.03 -20.69
N GLN A 136 -5.74 -9.95 -20.74
CA GLN A 136 -5.97 -11.28 -20.15
C GLN A 136 -6.38 -11.10 -18.69
N ARG A 137 -7.57 -11.56 -18.36
CA ARG A 137 -8.03 -11.61 -16.98
C ARG A 137 -7.33 -12.76 -16.29
N TYR A 138 -6.22 -12.46 -15.63
CA TYR A 138 -5.64 -13.43 -14.71
C TYR A 138 -6.57 -13.55 -13.50
N SER A 139 -6.80 -14.79 -13.05
CA SER A 139 -7.44 -15.02 -11.76
C SER A 139 -6.58 -14.36 -10.68
N LEU A 140 -7.09 -13.28 -10.09
CA LEU A 140 -6.36 -12.58 -9.04
C LEU A 140 -6.50 -13.37 -7.75
N ILE A 141 -5.40 -13.86 -7.27
CA ILE A 141 -5.27 -14.42 -5.94
C ILE A 141 -4.76 -13.33 -4.99
N PRO A 142 -5.04 -13.40 -3.69
CA PRO A 142 -4.65 -12.37 -2.73
C PRO A 142 -3.15 -12.43 -2.41
N THR A 143 -2.31 -12.43 -3.43
CA THR A 143 -0.85 -12.34 -3.27
C THR A 143 -0.38 -10.91 -3.14
N GLY A 144 -1.24 -9.94 -3.47
CA GLY A 144 -0.83 -8.56 -3.62
C GLY A 144 0.30 -8.45 -4.64
N THR A 145 1.39 -7.78 -4.26
CA THR A 145 2.63 -7.71 -5.05
C THR A 145 3.68 -8.72 -4.58
N CYS A 146 3.31 -9.67 -3.73
CA CYS A 146 4.23 -10.49 -2.93
C CYS A 146 4.36 -11.93 -3.43
N ILE A 147 4.35 -12.15 -4.75
CA ILE A 147 4.82 -13.41 -5.31
C ILE A 147 6.32 -13.51 -5.00
N PRO A 148 6.79 -14.62 -4.40
CA PRO A 148 8.19 -14.78 -4.06
C PRO A 148 9.11 -14.49 -5.25
N PHE A 149 10.16 -13.72 -5.02
CA PHE A 149 11.23 -13.40 -5.98
C PHE A 149 10.81 -12.59 -7.22
N ASN A 150 9.55 -12.15 -7.34
CA ASN A 150 9.10 -11.39 -8.51
C ASN A 150 9.63 -9.95 -8.53
N ARG A 151 9.68 -9.27 -7.38
CA ARG A 151 10.13 -7.87 -7.29
C ARG A 151 11.27 -7.66 -6.32
N LYS A 152 11.12 -8.17 -5.11
CA LYS A 152 12.07 -8.00 -4.02
C LYS A 152 12.04 -9.19 -3.08
N PHE A 153 13.07 -9.32 -2.29
CA PHE A 153 13.09 -10.09 -1.06
C PHE A 153 13.88 -9.30 -0.01
N LEU A 154 13.65 -9.63 1.23
CA LEU A 154 14.32 -9.03 2.37
C LEU A 154 15.07 -10.14 3.13
N ILE A 155 16.31 -9.88 3.48
CA ILE A 155 17.05 -10.71 4.44
C ILE A 155 17.04 -9.97 5.78
N THR A 156 16.51 -10.63 6.80
CA THR A 156 16.49 -10.08 8.16
C THR A 156 17.86 -10.21 8.81
N THR A 157 18.10 -9.47 9.89
CA THR A 157 19.33 -9.57 10.69
C THR A 157 19.59 -10.99 11.23
N ASN A 158 18.54 -11.80 11.36
CA ASN A 158 18.61 -13.20 11.80
C ASN A 158 18.72 -14.19 10.62
N GLY A 159 19.02 -13.69 9.42
CA GLY A 159 19.22 -14.49 8.22
C GLY A 159 17.93 -15.05 7.60
N LYS A 160 16.72 -14.71 8.05
CA LYS A 160 15.48 -15.15 7.39
C LYS A 160 15.29 -14.45 6.07
N ILE A 161 14.90 -15.20 5.03
CA ILE A 161 14.52 -14.65 3.73
C ILE A 161 13.00 -14.46 3.71
N MET A 162 12.59 -13.20 3.53
CA MET A 162 11.20 -12.78 3.53
C MET A 162 10.82 -12.23 2.15
N VAL A 163 9.60 -12.43 1.72
CA VAL A 163 9.09 -11.83 0.47
C VAL A 163 8.74 -10.35 0.63
N CYS A 164 8.54 -9.89 1.86
CA CYS A 164 8.18 -8.51 2.20
C CYS A 164 8.50 -8.20 3.66
N GLU A 165 8.79 -6.95 3.96
CA GLU A 165 9.04 -6.41 5.30
C GLU A 165 7.78 -6.27 6.17
N HIS A 166 6.59 -6.38 5.57
CA HIS A 166 5.29 -6.15 6.23
C HIS A 166 4.57 -7.44 6.65
N ILE A 167 5.25 -8.59 6.61
CA ILE A 167 4.65 -9.87 6.97
C ILE A 167 5.36 -10.47 8.19
N ASP A 168 4.64 -11.33 8.92
CA ASP A 168 5.19 -12.03 10.05
C ASP A 168 6.36 -12.95 9.63
N HIS A 169 7.40 -13.01 10.46
CA HIS A 169 8.61 -13.81 10.25
C HIS A 169 8.35 -15.32 10.19
N LYS A 170 7.17 -15.79 10.59
CA LYS A 170 6.74 -17.19 10.40
C LYS A 170 6.55 -17.57 8.93
N PHE A 171 6.35 -16.57 8.06
CA PHE A 171 6.18 -16.72 6.62
C PHE A 171 7.50 -16.64 5.85
N ALA A 172 8.64 -16.79 6.52
CA ALA A 172 9.92 -16.87 5.86
C ALA A 172 9.92 -17.97 4.79
N VAL A 173 10.53 -17.67 3.65
CA VAL A 173 10.65 -18.59 2.50
C VAL A 173 12.01 -19.27 2.44
N GLY A 174 12.93 -18.88 3.31
CA GLY A 174 14.26 -19.47 3.38
C GLY A 174 15.12 -18.81 4.45
N LYS A 175 16.39 -19.15 4.45
CA LYS A 175 17.38 -18.58 5.35
C LYS A 175 18.75 -18.39 4.68
N VAL A 176 19.51 -17.48 5.25
CA VAL A 176 20.93 -17.28 4.96
C VAL A 176 21.71 -17.50 6.25
N ASP A 177 22.76 -18.27 6.21
CA ASP A 177 23.69 -18.47 7.31
C ASP A 177 25.13 -18.56 6.80
N GLN A 178 26.09 -18.89 7.66
CA GLN A 178 27.50 -19.01 7.31
C GLN A 178 27.79 -20.10 6.24
N ASN A 179 26.87 -21.02 6.02
CA ASN A 179 26.97 -22.08 5.00
C ASN A 179 26.35 -21.67 3.66
N GLY A 180 25.74 -20.47 3.58
CA GLY A 180 25.17 -19.92 2.35
C GLY A 180 23.67 -19.67 2.40
N VAL A 181 23.06 -19.69 1.22
CA VAL A 181 21.63 -19.44 1.01
C VAL A 181 20.89 -20.76 0.93
N HIS A 182 19.88 -20.93 1.77
CA HIS A 182 19.03 -22.12 1.84
C HIS A 182 17.62 -21.78 1.34
N LEU A 183 17.30 -22.20 0.13
CA LEU A 183 16.02 -22.02 -0.54
C LEU A 183 15.61 -23.32 -1.20
N ASP A 184 14.39 -23.77 -0.94
CA ASP A 184 13.75 -24.84 -1.69
C ASP A 184 12.57 -24.25 -2.48
N LEU A 185 12.75 -24.06 -3.78
CA LEU A 185 11.75 -23.47 -4.65
C LEU A 185 10.52 -24.38 -4.81
N GLY A 186 10.71 -25.70 -4.77
CA GLY A 186 9.63 -26.68 -4.84
C GLY A 186 8.75 -26.62 -3.59
N GLU A 187 9.36 -26.59 -2.42
CA GLU A 187 8.65 -26.44 -1.15
C GLU A 187 7.89 -25.11 -1.09
N ILE A 188 8.54 -24.01 -1.53
CA ILE A 188 7.90 -22.68 -1.58
C ILE A 188 6.68 -22.72 -2.50
N ALA A 189 6.79 -23.26 -3.71
CA ALA A 189 5.69 -23.38 -4.65
C ALA A 189 4.53 -24.22 -4.07
N ASN A 190 4.83 -25.36 -3.48
CA ASN A 190 3.84 -26.22 -2.82
C ASN A 190 3.14 -25.49 -1.66
N LYS A 191 3.90 -24.77 -0.84
CA LYS A 191 3.35 -24.00 0.26
C LYS A 191 2.38 -22.91 -0.22
N TYR A 192 2.73 -22.19 -1.28
CA TYR A 192 1.85 -21.16 -1.86
C TYR A 192 0.60 -21.76 -2.50
N ASN A 193 0.72 -22.88 -3.22
CA ASN A 193 -0.42 -23.52 -3.88
C ASN A 193 -1.32 -24.24 -2.89
N GLU A 194 -0.77 -25.16 -2.07
CA GLU A 194 -1.58 -26.04 -1.25
C GLU A 194 -1.97 -25.43 0.10
N GLN A 195 -1.04 -24.75 0.76
CA GLN A 195 -1.31 -24.24 2.10
C GLN A 195 -1.96 -22.86 2.10
N TYR A 196 -1.77 -22.05 1.03
CA TYR A 196 -2.36 -20.72 0.96
C TYR A 196 -3.46 -20.65 -0.07
N TYR A 197 -3.15 -20.78 -1.36
CA TYR A 197 -4.11 -20.57 -2.44
C TYR A 197 -5.32 -21.51 -2.34
N ASN A 198 -5.12 -22.82 -2.27
CA ASN A 198 -6.21 -23.79 -2.23
C ASN A 198 -7.10 -23.62 -1.00
N ARG A 199 -6.57 -23.08 0.10
CA ARG A 199 -7.36 -22.81 1.31
C ARG A 199 -8.25 -21.59 1.22
N ILE A 200 -7.92 -20.59 0.39
CA ILE A 200 -8.66 -19.32 0.32
C ILE A 200 -9.48 -19.18 -0.96
N VAL A 201 -9.18 -19.93 -2.01
CA VAL A 201 -9.79 -19.77 -3.34
C VAL A 201 -11.33 -19.85 -3.30
N HIS A 202 -11.88 -20.68 -2.45
CA HIS A 202 -13.34 -20.81 -2.30
C HIS A 202 -14.02 -19.54 -1.76
N LEU A 203 -13.30 -18.73 -0.96
CA LEU A 203 -13.75 -17.41 -0.53
C LEU A 203 -13.59 -16.40 -1.66
N CYS A 204 -12.43 -16.44 -2.34
CA CYS A 204 -12.13 -15.53 -3.44
C CYS A 204 -13.16 -15.65 -4.56
N ASN A 205 -13.59 -16.87 -4.91
CA ASN A 205 -14.59 -17.11 -5.95
C ASN A 205 -16.00 -16.56 -5.62
N LYS A 206 -16.25 -16.25 -4.34
CA LYS A 206 -17.50 -15.63 -3.87
C LYS A 206 -17.34 -14.14 -3.56
N CYS A 207 -16.16 -13.60 -3.72
CA CYS A 207 -15.84 -12.23 -3.36
C CYS A 207 -16.09 -11.28 -4.53
N TYR A 208 -16.93 -10.29 -4.34
CA TYR A 208 -17.24 -9.29 -5.38
C TYR A 208 -16.05 -8.37 -5.70
N ALA A 209 -15.05 -8.29 -4.82
CA ALA A 209 -13.81 -7.56 -5.08
C ALA A 209 -12.69 -8.41 -5.73
N GLN A 210 -12.98 -9.66 -6.14
CA GLN A 210 -11.95 -10.56 -6.69
C GLN A 210 -11.19 -9.93 -7.86
N GLY A 211 -11.87 -9.32 -8.80
CA GLY A 211 -11.27 -8.73 -10.01
C GLY A 211 -10.36 -7.54 -9.75
N THR A 212 -10.40 -6.96 -8.55
CA THR A 212 -9.57 -5.79 -8.15
C THR A 212 -8.78 -6.06 -6.88
N CYS A 213 -8.68 -7.33 -6.48
CA CYS A 213 -8.08 -7.70 -5.20
C CYS A 213 -6.59 -7.32 -5.13
N SER A 214 -6.27 -6.44 -4.18
CA SER A 214 -4.90 -6.09 -3.81
C SER A 214 -4.50 -6.65 -2.43
N GLN A 215 -5.33 -7.53 -1.85
CA GLN A 215 -5.13 -8.08 -0.51
C GLN A 215 -3.88 -8.95 -0.48
N CYS A 216 -3.04 -8.75 0.52
CA CYS A 216 -1.93 -9.64 0.81
C CYS A 216 -2.46 -10.92 1.49
N ILE A 217 -2.05 -12.09 1.00
CA ILE A 217 -2.46 -13.39 1.57
C ILE A 217 -2.03 -13.54 3.02
N PHE A 218 -0.88 -12.98 3.40
CA PHE A 218 -0.33 -13.05 4.76
C PHE A 218 -1.06 -12.14 5.75
N GLN A 219 -1.87 -11.21 5.27
CA GLN A 219 -2.74 -10.37 6.09
C GLN A 219 -4.16 -10.93 6.21
N THR A 220 -4.41 -12.09 5.60
CA THR A 220 -5.61 -12.90 5.86
C THR A 220 -5.31 -13.87 6.99
N ASP A 221 -6.34 -14.47 7.58
CA ASP A 221 -6.16 -15.53 8.57
C ASP A 221 -5.86 -16.89 7.89
N ILE A 222 -4.84 -16.91 7.00
CA ILE A 222 -4.56 -18.05 6.12
C ILE A 222 -4.09 -19.30 6.87
N ASP A 223 -3.48 -19.14 8.02
CA ASP A 223 -3.02 -20.19 8.92
C ASP A 223 -4.10 -20.68 9.90
N LYS A 224 -5.26 -20.02 9.94
CA LYS A 224 -6.37 -20.38 10.83
C LYS A 224 -7.41 -21.28 10.15
N THR A 225 -8.19 -21.95 10.96
CA THR A 225 -9.34 -22.75 10.50
C THR A 225 -10.60 -22.29 11.23
N PRO A 226 -11.65 -21.81 10.52
CA PRO A 226 -11.68 -21.57 9.07
C PRO A 226 -10.81 -20.37 8.65
N VAL A 227 -10.34 -20.41 7.40
CA VAL A 227 -9.66 -19.26 6.77
C VAL A 227 -10.63 -18.08 6.66
N ARG A 228 -10.17 -16.88 6.97
CA ARG A 228 -10.97 -15.66 6.86
C ARG A 228 -10.20 -14.58 6.11
N CYS A 229 -10.91 -13.86 5.26
CA CYS A 229 -10.38 -12.66 4.60
C CYS A 229 -11.10 -11.43 5.16
N LYS A 230 -10.34 -10.50 5.76
CA LYS A 230 -10.89 -9.27 6.34
C LYS A 230 -11.48 -8.34 5.28
N ASN A 231 -10.98 -8.44 4.05
CA ASN A 231 -11.42 -7.65 2.91
C ASN A 231 -12.37 -8.44 1.98
N PHE A 232 -13.00 -9.50 2.49
CA PHE A 232 -14.05 -10.20 1.76
C PHE A 232 -15.23 -9.25 1.54
N ASN A 233 -15.61 -9.07 0.28
CA ASN A 233 -16.70 -8.20 -0.11
C ASN A 233 -17.92 -9.02 -0.51
N THR A 234 -19.02 -8.80 0.21
CA THR A 234 -20.35 -9.28 -0.16
C THR A 234 -20.93 -8.41 -1.28
N TYR A 235 -22.06 -8.84 -1.84
CA TYR A 235 -22.83 -8.00 -2.77
C TYR A 235 -23.18 -6.62 -2.18
N SER A 236 -23.59 -6.57 -0.92
CA SER A 236 -23.93 -5.31 -0.25
C SER A 236 -22.73 -4.38 -0.09
N ASP A 237 -21.56 -4.94 0.20
CA ASP A 237 -20.31 -4.14 0.30
C ASP A 237 -19.93 -3.58 -1.07
N PHE A 238 -20.05 -4.40 -2.11
CA PHE A 238 -19.80 -3.98 -3.48
C PHE A 238 -20.77 -2.90 -3.94
N ALA A 239 -22.08 -3.06 -3.69
CA ALA A 239 -23.08 -2.07 -4.03
C ALA A 239 -22.81 -0.72 -3.34
N ARG A 240 -22.41 -0.74 -2.07
CA ARG A 240 -22.00 0.48 -1.36
C ARG A 240 -20.77 1.12 -1.99
N HIS A 241 -19.77 0.32 -2.39
CA HIS A 241 -18.58 0.81 -3.07
C HIS A 241 -18.93 1.49 -4.40
N LEU A 242 -19.78 0.87 -5.21
CA LEU A 242 -20.27 1.47 -6.46
C LEU A 242 -21.01 2.78 -6.21
N ALA A 243 -21.96 2.79 -5.28
CA ALA A 243 -22.75 3.97 -4.95
C ALA A 243 -21.82 5.12 -4.49
N ALA A 244 -20.85 4.85 -3.64
CA ALA A 244 -19.90 5.86 -3.16
C ALA A 244 -19.10 6.47 -4.32
N ASN A 245 -18.57 5.67 -5.25
CA ASN A 245 -17.80 6.17 -6.39
C ASN A 245 -18.68 6.95 -7.39
N LEU A 246 -19.90 6.50 -7.66
CA LEU A 246 -20.84 7.21 -8.52
C LEU A 246 -21.24 8.55 -7.92
N THR A 247 -21.56 8.58 -6.63
CA THR A 247 -21.86 9.84 -5.91
C THR A 247 -20.68 10.79 -5.92
N TYR A 248 -19.47 10.26 -5.72
CA TYR A 248 -18.27 11.09 -5.79
C TYR A 248 -18.08 11.70 -7.20
N LEU A 249 -18.27 10.93 -8.25
CA LEU A 249 -18.21 11.41 -9.63
C LEU A 249 -19.26 12.46 -9.94
N GLU A 250 -20.48 12.28 -9.46
CA GLU A 250 -21.57 13.25 -9.64
C GLU A 250 -21.21 14.60 -9.03
N GLN A 251 -20.66 14.58 -7.82
CA GLN A 251 -20.23 15.77 -7.08
C GLN A 251 -18.93 16.37 -7.62
N ASN A 252 -18.09 15.56 -8.24
CA ASN A 252 -16.73 15.94 -8.67
C ASN A 252 -16.49 15.56 -10.14
N ARG A 253 -17.27 16.09 -11.07
CA ARG A 253 -17.20 15.74 -12.52
C ARG A 253 -15.81 15.91 -13.13
N TRP A 254 -15.01 16.83 -12.60
CA TRP A 254 -13.61 17.02 -12.99
C TRP A 254 -12.75 15.78 -12.74
N ALA A 255 -13.10 14.94 -11.75
CA ALA A 255 -12.28 13.82 -11.33
C ALA A 255 -12.19 12.73 -12.41
N TYR A 256 -13.27 12.48 -13.17
CA TYR A 256 -13.24 11.51 -14.25
C TYR A 256 -12.14 11.81 -15.27
N LYS A 257 -12.19 13.01 -15.84
CA LYS A 257 -11.22 13.45 -16.86
C LYS A 257 -9.79 13.36 -16.35
N ARG A 258 -9.53 13.87 -15.15
CA ARG A 258 -8.18 13.89 -14.58
C ARG A 258 -7.65 12.49 -14.25
N VAL A 259 -8.50 11.61 -13.72
CA VAL A 259 -8.10 10.21 -13.47
C VAL A 259 -7.72 9.51 -14.77
N MET A 260 -8.52 9.71 -15.82
CA MET A 260 -8.28 9.06 -17.11
C MET A 260 -7.04 9.59 -17.83
N GLU A 261 -6.73 10.90 -17.71
CA GLU A 261 -5.62 11.54 -18.39
C GLU A 261 -4.30 11.51 -17.60
N GLU A 262 -4.37 11.63 -16.27
CA GLU A 262 -3.19 11.82 -15.42
C GLU A 262 -2.73 10.55 -14.69
N ILE A 263 -3.60 9.53 -14.57
CA ILE A 263 -3.28 8.31 -13.83
C ILE A 263 -3.19 7.11 -14.79
N THR A 264 -2.00 6.57 -14.92
CA THR A 264 -1.77 5.32 -15.66
C THR A 264 -1.53 4.18 -14.68
N LEU A 265 -2.31 3.10 -14.79
CA LEU A 265 -2.02 1.84 -14.08
C LEU A 265 -1.11 0.97 -14.95
N PHE A 266 0.04 0.59 -14.41
CA PHE A 266 1.00 -0.33 -15.03
C PHE A 266 0.82 -1.75 -14.50
#